data_b153be5aa9e2bfd91a6dfb3144266aaa
#
_entry.id   b153be5aa9e2bfd91a6dfb3144266aaa
#
_cell.length_a   1.000
_cell.length_b   1.000
_cell.length_c   1.000
_cell.angle_alpha   90.00
_cell.angle_beta   90.00
_cell.angle_gamma   90.00
#
_symmetry.space_group_name_H-M   'P 1'
#
loop_
_entity.id
_entity.type
_entity.pdbx_description
1 polymer ?
#
loop_
_entity_poly.entity_id
_entity_poly.type
_entity_poly.pdbx_seq_one_letter_code
_entity_poly.pdbx_strand_id
1 'polypeptide(L)'
;MAVATARIARGDMEAADSYALAQALRPLRLLIDDLSNWYVRRSRRRFWKSEDDGDKKNAYVTLHYTLCRIAQLLAPWSPFVSDKLWRELTTGTDEAKSVHLSDWPEALLVLLGELIGV
;
A
#
# COMPACT_ATOMS: atom_id res chain seq x y z
N MET A 1 -2.99 4.92 -7.05
CA MET A 1 -2.77 4.22 -5.74
C MET A 1 -1.46 4.59 -5.05
N ALA A 2 -0.32 4.63 -5.75
CA ALA A 2 0.98 4.96 -5.14
C ALA A 2 0.99 6.36 -4.48
N VAL A 3 0.44 7.37 -5.14
CA VAL A 3 0.35 8.74 -4.61
C VAL A 3 -0.50 8.79 -3.35
N ALA A 4 -1.66 8.13 -3.36
CA ALA A 4 -2.54 8.06 -2.19
C ALA A 4 -1.86 7.38 -1.01
N THR A 5 -1.19 6.26 -1.26
CA THR A 5 -0.46 5.51 -0.22
C THR A 5 0.62 6.37 0.45
N ALA A 6 1.37 7.10 -0.34
CA ALA A 6 2.46 7.92 0.20
C ALA A 6 1.96 9.19 0.91
N ARG A 7 0.85 9.78 0.46
CA ARG A 7 0.18 10.86 1.21
C ARG A 7 -0.29 10.40 2.58
N ILE A 8 -0.87 9.21 2.64
CA ILE A 8 -1.30 8.59 3.90
C ILE A 8 -0.10 8.31 4.79
N ALA A 9 1.00 7.80 4.25
CA ALA A 9 2.22 7.55 5.01
C ALA A 9 2.74 8.82 5.69
N ARG A 10 2.72 9.95 4.98
CA ARG A 10 3.11 11.25 5.54
C ARG A 10 2.15 11.72 6.63
N GLY A 11 0.84 11.65 6.36
CA GLY A 11 -0.19 12.03 7.32
C GLY A 11 -0.16 11.18 8.58
N ASP A 12 0.05 9.88 8.44
CA ASP A 12 0.21 8.96 9.58
C ASP A 12 1.40 9.35 10.45
N MET A 13 2.52 9.67 9.82
CA MET A 13 3.75 10.05 10.53
C MET A 13 3.56 11.36 11.29
N GLU A 14 2.97 12.37 10.66
CA GLU A 14 2.67 13.65 11.31
C GLU A 14 1.67 13.50 12.46
N ALA A 15 0.59 12.75 12.26
CA ALA A 15 -0.42 12.51 13.28
C ALA A 15 0.13 11.66 14.44
N ALA A 16 0.97 10.67 14.15
CA ALA A 16 1.61 9.84 15.18
C ALA A 16 2.60 10.67 16.01
N ASP A 17 3.37 11.54 15.38
CA ASP A 17 4.32 12.43 16.06
C ASP A 17 3.60 13.40 17.02
N SER A 18 2.39 13.80 16.67
CA SER A 18 1.53 14.63 17.55
C SER A 18 0.65 13.82 18.51
N TYR A 19 0.81 12.49 18.53
CA TYR A 19 0.01 11.55 19.35
C TYR A 19 -1.47 11.52 18.99
N ALA A 20 -1.86 11.97 17.80
CA ALA A 20 -3.23 11.91 17.28
C ALA A 20 -3.50 10.56 16.60
N LEU A 21 -3.41 9.45 17.34
CA LEU A 21 -3.41 8.09 16.81
C LEU A 21 -4.69 7.72 16.05
N ALA A 22 -5.85 8.14 16.55
CA ALA A 22 -7.12 7.87 15.88
C ALA A 22 -7.22 8.57 14.52
N GLN A 23 -6.70 9.79 14.42
CA GLN A 23 -6.65 10.54 13.17
C GLN A 23 -5.66 9.94 12.18
N ALA A 24 -4.55 9.39 12.67
CA ALA A 24 -3.57 8.72 11.82
C ALA A 24 -4.14 7.47 11.15
N LEU A 25 -4.97 6.71 11.84
CA LEU A 25 -5.53 5.46 11.35
C LEU A 25 -6.67 5.66 10.33
N ARG A 26 -7.42 6.75 10.43
CA ARG A 26 -8.60 6.99 9.59
C ARG A 26 -8.30 6.97 8.08
N PRO A 27 -7.29 7.69 7.55
CA PRO A 27 -7.00 7.67 6.12
C PRO A 27 -6.61 6.28 5.62
N LEU A 28 -5.92 5.49 6.43
CA LEU A 28 -5.54 4.13 6.10
C LEU A 28 -6.77 3.23 5.94
N ARG A 29 -7.75 3.36 6.84
CA ARG A 29 -9.01 2.63 6.74
C ARG A 29 -9.76 2.97 5.46
N LEU A 30 -9.82 4.24 5.11
CA LEU A 30 -10.45 4.70 3.85
C LEU A 30 -9.72 4.14 2.63
N LEU A 31 -8.40 4.09 2.65
CA LEU A 31 -7.61 3.51 1.56
C LEU A 31 -7.92 2.02 1.38
N ILE A 32 -8.03 1.26 2.47
CA ILE A 32 -8.37 -0.16 2.42
C ILE A 32 -9.76 -0.36 1.83
N ASP A 33 -10.73 0.44 2.24
CA ASP A 33 -12.10 0.39 1.70
C ASP A 33 -12.11 0.73 0.20
N ASP A 34 -11.38 1.75 -0.22
CA ASP A 34 -11.28 2.14 -1.63
C ASP A 34 -10.58 1.07 -2.46
N LEU A 35 -9.51 0.49 -1.95
CA LEU A 35 -8.82 -0.61 -2.63
C LEU A 35 -9.76 -1.79 -2.86
N SER A 36 -10.47 -2.21 -1.82
CA SER A 36 -11.36 -3.35 -1.86
C SER A 36 -12.60 -3.10 -2.73
N ASN A 37 -13.30 -1.99 -2.51
CA ASN A 37 -14.60 -1.74 -3.14
C ASN A 37 -14.50 -1.04 -4.50
N TRP A 38 -13.42 -0.32 -4.74
CA TRP A 38 -13.27 0.43 -5.98
C TRP A 38 -12.23 -0.21 -6.92
N TYR A 39 -10.97 -0.30 -6.50
CA TYR A 39 -9.89 -0.76 -7.38
C TYR A 39 -10.05 -2.24 -7.76
N VAL A 40 -10.16 -3.13 -6.78
CA VAL A 40 -10.27 -4.57 -7.03
C VAL A 40 -11.55 -4.89 -7.80
N ARG A 41 -12.68 -4.28 -7.40
CA ARG A 41 -13.97 -4.51 -8.03
C ARG A 41 -13.99 -4.06 -9.49
N ARG A 42 -13.48 -2.86 -9.78
CA ARG A 42 -13.42 -2.32 -11.15
C ARG A 42 -12.39 -3.02 -12.02
N SER A 43 -11.33 -3.52 -11.44
CA SER A 43 -10.25 -4.21 -12.15
C SER A 43 -10.44 -5.71 -12.24
N ARG A 44 -11.60 -6.23 -11.81
CA ARG A 44 -11.87 -7.67 -11.76
C ARG A 44 -11.64 -8.37 -13.11
N ARG A 45 -12.08 -7.76 -14.19
CA ARG A 45 -11.86 -8.29 -15.55
C ARG A 45 -10.38 -8.37 -15.92
N ARG A 46 -9.60 -7.38 -15.50
CA ARG A 46 -8.16 -7.34 -15.75
C ARG A 46 -7.45 -8.50 -15.06
N PHE A 47 -7.92 -8.92 -13.89
CA PHE A 47 -7.32 -10.03 -13.15
C PHE A 47 -7.69 -11.40 -13.73
N TRP A 48 -8.90 -11.57 -14.22
CA TRP A 48 -9.41 -12.90 -14.54
C TRP A 48 -9.75 -13.13 -16.01
N LYS A 49 -10.15 -12.13 -16.74
CA LYS A 49 -10.66 -12.26 -18.10
C LYS A 49 -9.86 -11.48 -19.15
N SER A 50 -8.79 -10.82 -18.77
CA SER A 50 -8.00 -10.06 -19.74
C SER A 50 -7.26 -11.02 -20.68
N GLU A 51 -7.43 -10.81 -21.97
CA GLU A 51 -6.64 -11.48 -23.01
C GLU A 51 -5.26 -10.83 -23.16
N ASP A 52 -5.09 -9.63 -22.63
CA ASP A 52 -3.83 -8.89 -22.61
C ASP A 52 -3.04 -9.22 -21.35
N ASP A 53 -2.04 -10.07 -21.49
CA ASP A 53 -1.16 -10.45 -20.38
C ASP A 53 -0.39 -9.26 -19.79
N GLY A 54 -0.07 -8.25 -20.60
CA GLY A 54 0.59 -7.03 -20.15
C GLY A 54 -0.29 -6.21 -19.19
N ASP A 55 -1.55 -6.01 -19.55
CA ASP A 55 -2.52 -5.30 -18.71
C ASP A 55 -2.81 -6.05 -17.40
N LYS A 56 -2.99 -7.37 -17.49
CA LYS A 56 -3.17 -8.24 -16.34
C LYS A 56 -1.99 -8.15 -15.36
N LYS A 57 -0.78 -8.22 -15.91
CA LYS A 57 0.45 -8.09 -15.11
C LYS A 57 0.53 -6.74 -14.42
N ASN A 58 0.22 -5.65 -15.12
CA ASN A 58 0.21 -4.30 -14.54
C ASN A 58 -0.80 -4.17 -13.40
N ALA A 59 -1.98 -4.78 -13.56
CA ALA A 59 -3.00 -4.78 -12.51
C ALA A 59 -2.52 -5.50 -11.25
N TYR A 60 -1.90 -6.67 -11.40
CA TYR A 60 -1.34 -7.41 -10.26
C TYR A 60 -0.16 -6.70 -9.61
N VAL A 61 0.73 -6.09 -10.39
CA VAL A 61 1.85 -5.32 -9.85
C VAL A 61 1.36 -4.13 -9.02
N THR A 62 0.36 -3.41 -9.51
CA THR A 62 -0.24 -2.29 -8.77
C THR A 62 -0.88 -2.77 -7.46
N LEU A 63 -1.64 -3.85 -7.52
CA LEU A 63 -2.26 -4.44 -6.33
C LEU A 63 -1.22 -4.90 -5.31
N HIS A 64 -0.21 -5.62 -5.76
CA HIS A 64 0.89 -6.10 -4.91
C HIS A 64 1.62 -4.94 -4.23
N TYR A 65 2.01 -3.93 -4.99
CA TYR A 65 2.66 -2.74 -4.45
C TYR A 65 1.81 -2.07 -3.37
N THR A 66 0.51 -1.86 -3.66
CA THR A 66 -0.42 -1.21 -2.74
C THR A 66 -0.59 -2.02 -1.45
N LEU A 67 -0.73 -3.33 -1.55
CA LEU A 67 -0.85 -4.22 -0.38
C LEU A 67 0.42 -4.20 0.47
N CYS A 68 1.60 -4.19 -0.13
CA CYS A 68 2.86 -4.08 0.60
C CYS A 68 2.94 -2.75 1.37
N ARG A 69 2.54 -1.64 0.74
CA ARG A 69 2.52 -0.33 1.41
C ARG A 69 1.51 -0.29 2.54
N ILE A 70 0.32 -0.87 2.35
CA ILE A 70 -0.68 -0.99 3.42
C ILE A 70 -0.14 -1.79 4.59
N ALA A 71 0.55 -2.90 4.35
CA ALA A 71 1.18 -3.69 5.42
C ALA A 71 2.17 -2.85 6.23
N GLN A 72 3.01 -2.07 5.57
CA GLN A 72 3.96 -1.17 6.25
C GLN A 72 3.25 -0.10 7.08
N LEU A 73 2.22 0.54 6.53
CA LEU A 73 1.46 1.58 7.22
C LEU A 73 0.67 1.03 8.41
N LEU A 74 0.17 -0.20 8.29
CA LEU A 74 -0.63 -0.84 9.34
C LEU A 74 0.22 -1.44 10.46
N ALA A 75 1.51 -1.65 10.25
CA ALA A 75 2.39 -2.33 11.19
C ALA A 75 2.36 -1.76 12.63
N PRO A 76 2.39 -0.42 12.86
CA PRO A 76 2.32 0.14 14.21
C PRO A 76 1.02 -0.16 14.97
N TRP A 77 -0.09 -0.33 14.24
CA TRP A 77 -1.42 -0.56 14.84
C TRP A 77 -1.79 -2.03 14.93
N SER A 78 -1.37 -2.83 13.96
CA SER A 78 -1.70 -4.26 13.88
C SER A 78 -0.46 -5.05 13.47
N PRO A 79 0.52 -5.21 14.40
CA PRO A 79 1.84 -5.75 14.04
C PRO A 79 1.82 -7.20 13.57
N PHE A 80 0.98 -8.05 14.13
CA PHE A 80 0.96 -9.47 13.78
C PHE A 80 0.35 -9.73 12.41
N VAL A 81 -0.80 -9.14 12.12
CA VAL A 81 -1.49 -9.27 10.82
C VAL A 81 -0.65 -8.65 9.72
N SER A 82 -0.07 -7.48 9.97
CA SER A 82 0.78 -6.78 9.02
C SER A 82 2.02 -7.58 8.64
N ASP A 83 2.67 -8.20 9.62
CA ASP A 83 3.86 -9.01 9.38
C ASP A 83 3.52 -10.28 8.60
N LYS A 84 2.42 -10.93 8.93
CA LYS A 84 1.96 -12.10 8.19
C LYS A 84 1.66 -11.75 6.73
N LEU A 85 0.94 -10.68 6.49
CA LEU A 85 0.63 -10.19 5.15
C LEU A 85 1.91 -9.86 4.37
N TRP A 86 2.85 -9.15 4.98
CA TRP A 86 4.13 -8.80 4.40
C TRP A 86 4.93 -10.03 3.98
N ARG A 87 5.03 -11.02 4.87
CA ARG A 87 5.79 -12.24 4.59
C ARG A 87 5.20 -13.03 3.42
N GLU A 88 3.88 -13.10 3.33
CA GLU A 88 3.21 -13.77 2.22
C GLU A 88 3.40 -13.03 0.90
N LEU A 89 3.34 -11.70 0.92
CA LEU A 89 3.51 -10.86 -0.27
C LEU A 89 4.95 -10.82 -0.79
N THR A 90 5.93 -10.98 0.09
CA THR A 90 7.35 -10.85 -0.25
C THR A 90 8.07 -12.19 -0.35
N THR A 91 7.37 -13.31 -0.31
CA THR A 91 7.94 -14.63 -0.46
C THR A 91 8.69 -14.75 -1.78
N GLY A 92 9.97 -15.16 -1.71
CA GLY A 92 10.81 -15.31 -2.89
C GLY A 92 11.42 -14.01 -3.42
N THR A 93 11.28 -12.91 -2.70
CA THR A 93 11.90 -11.62 -3.04
C THR A 93 13.07 -11.31 -2.12
N ASP A 94 13.86 -10.29 -2.47
CA ASP A 94 14.96 -9.79 -1.65
C ASP A 94 14.53 -8.77 -0.58
N GLU A 95 13.22 -8.59 -0.40
CA GLU A 95 12.68 -7.69 0.60
C GLU A 95 12.99 -8.13 2.03
N ALA A 96 12.83 -7.21 2.99
CA ALA A 96 13.04 -7.49 4.40
C ALA A 96 12.23 -8.70 4.88
N LYS A 97 12.78 -9.51 5.76
CA LYS A 97 12.12 -10.73 6.28
C LYS A 97 10.87 -10.43 7.12
N SER A 98 10.77 -9.24 7.67
CA SER A 98 9.64 -8.78 8.48
C SER A 98 9.27 -7.37 8.08
N VAL A 99 7.99 -7.05 8.13
CA VAL A 99 7.50 -5.68 7.91
C VAL A 99 8.13 -4.69 8.89
N HIS A 100 8.46 -5.14 10.10
CA HIS A 100 9.09 -4.31 11.13
C HIS A 100 10.54 -3.96 10.83
N LEU A 101 11.19 -4.68 9.93
CA LEU A 101 12.54 -4.41 9.46
C LEU A 101 12.56 -3.58 8.18
N SER A 102 11.42 -3.37 7.54
CA SER A 102 11.29 -2.54 6.36
C SER A 102 11.24 -1.05 6.74
N ASP A 103 11.64 -0.20 5.81
CA ASP A 103 11.59 1.25 6.00
C ASP A 103 10.15 1.77 5.86
N TRP A 104 9.87 2.86 6.56
CA TRP A 104 8.59 3.56 6.39
C TRP A 104 8.45 4.05 4.95
N PRO A 105 7.25 3.92 4.31
CA PRO A 105 7.05 4.35 2.94
C PRO A 105 7.41 5.83 2.74
N GLU A 106 8.32 6.11 1.81
CA GLU A 106 8.82 7.46 1.61
C GLU A 106 7.89 8.33 0.78
N ALA A 107 7.73 9.58 1.21
CA ALA A 107 6.99 10.59 0.47
C ALA A 107 7.70 11.04 -0.83
N LEU A 108 8.99 10.77 -0.95
CA LEU A 108 9.79 11.18 -2.12
C LEU A 108 9.24 10.64 -3.44
N LEU A 109 8.77 9.39 -3.44
CA LEU A 109 8.15 8.78 -4.62
C LEU A 109 6.88 9.51 -5.06
N VAL A 110 6.17 10.13 -4.12
CA VAL A 110 5.00 10.96 -4.43
C VAL A 110 5.41 12.23 -5.16
N LEU A 111 6.42 12.91 -4.64
CA LEU A 111 6.91 14.14 -5.25
C LEU A 111 7.41 13.89 -6.66
N LEU A 112 8.12 12.79 -6.88
CA LEU A 112 8.54 12.39 -8.21
C LEU A 112 7.34 12.03 -9.11
N GLY A 113 6.37 11.32 -8.57
CA GLY A 113 5.15 10.98 -9.29
C GLY A 113 4.34 12.22 -9.70
N GLU A 114 4.19 13.19 -8.80
CA GLU A 114 3.52 14.44 -9.10
C GLU A 114 4.30 15.29 -10.14
N LEU A 115 5.63 15.27 -10.05
CA LEU A 115 6.49 16.03 -10.96
C LEU A 115 6.44 15.51 -12.40
N ILE A 116 6.34 14.20 -12.58
CA ILE A 116 6.28 13.55 -13.90
C ILE A 116 4.85 13.24 -14.36
N GLY A 117 3.82 13.68 -13.63
CA GLY A 117 2.43 13.55 -14.01
C GLY A 117 1.84 12.14 -13.87
N VAL A 118 2.43 11.34 -13.02
CA VAL A 118 2.01 9.95 -12.80
C VAL A 118 1.11 9.80 -11.59
#